data_9721b9cf5a959b3587ae0a17a7015b92
#
_entry.id   9721b9cf5a959b3587ae0a17a7015b92
#
_cell.length_a   1.000
_cell.length_b   1.000
_cell.length_c   1.000
_cell.angle_alpha   90.00
_cell.angle_beta   90.00
_cell.angle_gamma   90.00
#
_symmetry.space_group_name_H-M   'P 1'
#
loop_
_entity.id
_entity.type
_entity.pdbx_description
1 polymer ?
#
loop_
_entity_poly.entity_id
_entity_poly.type
_entity_poly.pdbx_seq_one_letter_code
_entity_poly.pdbx_strand_id
1 'polypeptide(L)'
;AVYSFYCLVCRGHLGLFNVAKNGPFQYAPEAKHMRQLWVLAWPLIVSNISVPLLGLVDAAIMGHLDDARYLGAVALGATLLSFIYWAFGFLRMGTVGLTAQAHGAQDAQRLMQLLFMPGLLALVIGLGIMALQSWLIPLGVSLMGASTQVSGLAQEYLTIRVYSAPAVLITYVCLGWLLGRQDSRSPLILLVLTNVSNIGFNLLFVVGFDMTSAGVAWGSLLADYCGLLLALALVWRHLARFNQPFFIQWAAFSPLAKQLVRLNSYLFFRALMLLFAFAFITSQSARMGDDVLAANTLLLQYVTLLAYALDGFAFAIEAACGEALGAKKRQRFYQLCFGAGV
;
A
#
# COMPACT_ATOMS: atom_id res chain seq x y z
N ALA A 1 8.98 -13.43 2.67
CA ALA A 1 8.78 -12.07 3.19
C ALA A 1 7.89 -12.07 4.44
N VAL A 2 6.72 -12.72 4.39
CA VAL A 2 5.79 -12.86 5.53
C VAL A 2 6.43 -13.65 6.68
N TYR A 3 7.21 -14.69 6.39
CA TYR A 3 7.94 -15.49 7.39
C TYR A 3 8.95 -14.66 8.20
N SER A 4 9.71 -13.77 7.55
CA SER A 4 10.68 -12.90 8.25
C SER A 4 9.99 -11.88 9.15
N PHE A 5 8.85 -11.34 8.72
CA PHE A 5 8.09 -10.35 9.49
C PHE A 5 7.51 -10.98 10.76
N TYR A 6 6.87 -12.15 10.64
CA TYR A 6 6.31 -12.86 11.80
C TYR A 6 7.38 -13.44 12.72
N CYS A 7 8.52 -13.89 12.21
CA CYS A 7 9.64 -14.32 13.04
C CYS A 7 10.21 -13.17 13.87
N LEU A 8 10.23 -11.94 13.36
CA LEU A 8 10.70 -10.73 14.06
C LEU A 8 9.67 -10.25 15.10
N VAL A 9 8.39 -10.25 14.76
CA VAL A 9 7.29 -9.91 15.70
C VAL A 9 7.18 -10.97 16.80
N CYS A 10 7.34 -12.25 16.45
CA CYS A 10 7.35 -13.35 17.40
C CYS A 10 8.59 -13.40 18.28
N ARG A 11 9.78 -12.92 17.84
CA ARG A 11 10.98 -12.90 18.68
C ARG A 11 10.83 -12.04 19.94
N GLY A 12 9.99 -11.01 19.90
CA GLY A 12 9.63 -10.20 21.09
C GLY A 12 8.75 -10.93 22.10
N HIS A 13 8.04 -11.99 21.68
CA HIS A 13 7.13 -12.80 22.51
C HIS A 13 7.53 -14.30 22.57
N LEU A 14 8.70 -14.66 22.05
CA LEU A 14 9.19 -16.04 21.89
C LEU A 14 9.47 -16.81 23.21
N GLY A 15 9.34 -16.17 24.38
CA GLY A 15 9.26 -16.92 25.64
C GLY A 15 8.07 -17.89 25.74
N LEU A 16 7.07 -17.76 24.82
CA LEU A 16 5.83 -18.53 24.80
C LEU A 16 5.81 -19.68 23.76
N PHE A 17 6.79 -19.77 22.84
CA PHE A 17 6.72 -20.68 21.68
C PHE A 17 7.93 -21.60 21.57
N ASN A 18 7.93 -22.69 22.32
CA ASN A 18 8.93 -23.76 22.19
C ASN A 18 8.56 -24.66 21.00
N VAL A 19 9.08 -24.35 19.80
CA VAL A 19 8.78 -25.03 18.51
C VAL A 19 9.41 -26.44 18.44
N ALA A 20 10.33 -26.76 19.34
CA ALA A 20 11.23 -27.91 19.20
C ALA A 20 10.60 -29.29 19.56
N LYS A 21 9.37 -29.38 20.05
CA LYS A 21 8.84 -30.65 20.58
C LYS A 21 7.85 -31.40 19.67
N ASN A 22 7.28 -30.78 18.62
CA ASN A 22 6.30 -31.45 17.77
C ASN A 22 6.70 -31.30 16.30
N GLY A 23 6.82 -32.41 15.58
CA GLY A 23 7.24 -32.45 14.18
C GLY A 23 6.30 -31.67 13.23
N PRO A 24 6.78 -31.25 12.04
CA PRO A 24 6.08 -30.38 11.11
C PRO A 24 4.75 -30.96 10.58
N PHE A 25 4.57 -32.25 10.57
CA PHE A 25 3.37 -32.95 10.05
C PHE A 25 2.10 -32.79 10.92
N GLN A 26 2.23 -32.28 12.15
CA GLN A 26 1.07 -32.11 13.07
C GLN A 26 0.24 -30.85 12.71
N TYR A 27 0.70 -30.02 11.77
CA TYR A 27 0.10 -28.74 11.38
C TYR A 27 -0.42 -28.73 9.95
N ALA A 28 -0.85 -29.89 9.43
CA ALA A 28 -1.48 -29.94 8.11
C ALA A 28 -2.64 -28.93 8.03
N PRO A 29 -2.70 -28.10 6.96
CA PRO A 29 -3.73 -27.09 6.83
C PRO A 29 -5.11 -27.75 6.71
N GLU A 30 -6.04 -27.35 7.57
CA GLU A 30 -7.43 -27.79 7.44
C GLU A 30 -8.07 -27.08 6.23
N ALA A 31 -8.82 -27.81 5.41
CA ALA A 31 -9.52 -27.28 4.24
C ALA A 31 -10.40 -26.06 4.57
N LYS A 32 -10.96 -26.00 5.78
CA LYS A 32 -11.74 -24.85 6.27
C LYS A 32 -10.89 -23.57 6.38
N HIS A 33 -9.67 -23.66 6.90
CA HIS A 33 -8.77 -22.50 7.03
C HIS A 33 -8.26 -22.02 5.68
N MET A 34 -7.97 -22.94 4.75
CA MET A 34 -7.59 -22.59 3.38
C MET A 34 -8.73 -21.91 2.63
N ARG A 35 -9.96 -22.41 2.78
CA ARG A 35 -11.14 -21.75 2.19
C ARG A 35 -11.34 -20.33 2.74
N GLN A 36 -11.15 -20.12 4.05
CA GLN A 36 -11.21 -18.77 4.63
C GLN A 36 -10.15 -17.85 4.08
N LEU A 37 -8.91 -18.33 3.91
CA LEU A 37 -7.83 -17.57 3.28
C LEU A 37 -8.19 -17.18 1.85
N TRP A 38 -8.71 -18.09 1.04
CA TRP A 38 -9.10 -17.80 -0.34
C TRP A 38 -10.23 -16.79 -0.42
N VAL A 39 -11.25 -16.89 0.43
CA VAL A 39 -12.35 -15.90 0.50
C VAL A 39 -11.84 -14.51 0.86
N LEU A 40 -10.78 -14.42 1.67
CA LEU A 40 -10.15 -13.16 2.03
C LEU A 40 -9.19 -12.66 0.92
N ALA A 41 -8.45 -13.57 0.29
CA ALA A 41 -7.38 -13.23 -0.66
C ALA A 41 -7.91 -12.79 -2.02
N TRP A 42 -8.92 -13.48 -2.59
CA TRP A 42 -9.33 -13.21 -3.96
C TRP A 42 -9.81 -11.76 -4.20
N PRO A 43 -10.57 -11.09 -3.28
CA PRO A 43 -10.93 -9.69 -3.50
C PRO A 43 -9.70 -8.77 -3.47
N LEU A 44 -8.70 -9.11 -2.66
CA LEU A 44 -7.45 -8.34 -2.55
C LEU A 44 -6.56 -8.52 -3.77
N ILE A 45 -6.51 -9.73 -4.34
CA ILE A 45 -5.80 -10.01 -5.59
C ILE A 45 -6.40 -9.18 -6.72
N VAL A 46 -7.73 -9.23 -6.90
CA VAL A 46 -8.42 -8.43 -7.93
C VAL A 46 -8.19 -6.94 -7.72
N SER A 47 -8.27 -6.48 -6.48
CA SER A 47 -8.02 -5.10 -6.09
C SER A 47 -6.60 -4.63 -6.44
N ASN A 48 -5.59 -5.44 -6.13
CA ASN A 48 -4.19 -5.10 -6.42
C ASN A 48 -3.88 -5.13 -7.92
N ILE A 49 -4.46 -6.05 -8.69
CA ILE A 49 -4.30 -6.10 -10.16
C ILE A 49 -4.93 -4.86 -10.82
N SER A 50 -5.94 -4.24 -10.21
CA SER A 50 -6.53 -3.02 -10.76
C SER A 50 -5.58 -1.81 -10.77
N VAL A 51 -4.53 -1.81 -9.94
CA VAL A 51 -3.56 -0.70 -9.86
C VAL A 51 -2.73 -0.55 -11.14
N PRO A 52 -2.06 -1.59 -11.66
CA PRO A 52 -1.35 -1.47 -12.94
C PRO A 52 -2.28 -1.23 -14.13
N LEU A 53 -3.53 -1.70 -14.09
CA LEU A 53 -4.53 -1.41 -15.13
C LEU A 53 -4.88 0.08 -15.18
N LEU A 54 -4.96 0.76 -14.04
CA LEU A 54 -5.18 2.21 -13.98
C LEU A 54 -4.05 2.96 -14.72
N GLY A 55 -2.80 2.59 -14.49
CA GLY A 55 -1.66 3.18 -15.19
C GLY A 55 -1.72 3.02 -16.71
N LEU A 56 -2.23 1.88 -17.21
CA LEU A 56 -2.47 1.67 -18.64
C LEU A 56 -3.57 2.57 -19.20
N VAL A 57 -4.66 2.78 -18.43
CA VAL A 57 -5.75 3.69 -18.83
C VAL A 57 -5.25 5.14 -18.86
N ASP A 58 -4.51 5.57 -17.84
CA ASP A 58 -3.91 6.91 -17.82
C ASP A 58 -2.97 7.13 -19.00
N ALA A 59 -2.13 6.14 -19.31
CA ALA A 59 -1.26 6.18 -20.48
C ALA A 59 -2.06 6.24 -21.80
N ALA A 60 -3.17 5.51 -21.91
CA ALA A 60 -4.05 5.55 -23.09
C ALA A 60 -4.73 6.92 -23.24
N ILE A 61 -5.23 7.53 -22.15
CA ILE A 61 -5.81 8.87 -22.18
C ILE A 61 -4.77 9.90 -22.64
N MET A 62 -3.56 9.84 -22.10
CA MET A 62 -2.47 10.76 -22.45
C MET A 62 -1.93 10.51 -23.85
N GLY A 63 -1.99 9.27 -24.34
CA GLY A 63 -1.56 8.91 -25.69
C GLY A 63 -2.44 9.47 -26.82
N HIS A 64 -3.62 10.03 -26.49
CA HIS A 64 -4.49 10.73 -27.43
C HIS A 64 -4.15 12.24 -27.54
N LEU A 65 -3.26 12.75 -26.70
CA LEU A 65 -2.77 14.14 -26.82
C LEU A 65 -1.71 14.21 -27.92
N ASP A 66 -1.69 15.35 -28.65
CA ASP A 66 -0.83 15.57 -29.83
C ASP A 66 0.67 15.55 -29.52
N ASP A 67 1.08 15.64 -28.25
CA ASP A 67 2.48 15.75 -27.86
C ASP A 67 2.87 14.69 -26.82
N ALA A 68 3.81 13.82 -27.19
CA ALA A 68 4.37 12.78 -26.33
C ALA A 68 5.03 13.31 -25.04
N ARG A 69 5.37 14.60 -24.99
CA ARG A 69 5.97 15.25 -23.81
C ARG A 69 5.03 15.22 -22.59
N TYR A 70 3.72 15.33 -22.81
CA TYR A 70 2.72 15.25 -21.72
C TYR A 70 2.71 13.85 -21.08
N LEU A 71 2.74 12.80 -21.90
CA LEU A 71 2.83 11.42 -21.40
C LEU A 71 4.12 11.21 -20.60
N GLY A 72 5.26 11.69 -21.13
CA GLY A 72 6.56 11.63 -20.44
C GLY A 72 6.55 12.36 -19.10
N ALA A 73 5.93 13.54 -19.03
CA ALA A 73 5.83 14.32 -17.79
C ALA A 73 4.98 13.64 -16.72
N VAL A 74 3.80 13.10 -17.11
CA VAL A 74 2.92 12.36 -16.21
C VAL A 74 3.60 11.07 -15.73
N ALA A 75 4.24 10.32 -16.61
CA ALA A 75 4.95 9.09 -16.26
C ALA A 75 6.10 9.36 -15.26
N LEU A 76 6.88 10.42 -15.49
CA LEU A 76 7.96 10.85 -14.59
C LEU A 76 7.40 11.26 -13.22
N GLY A 77 6.38 12.11 -13.22
CA GLY A 77 5.75 12.59 -11.99
C GLY A 77 5.09 11.46 -11.18
N ALA A 78 4.35 10.57 -11.85
CA ALA A 78 3.73 9.41 -11.22
C ALA A 78 4.77 8.44 -10.62
N THR A 79 5.90 8.24 -11.30
CA THR A 79 7.01 7.42 -10.80
C THR A 79 7.59 8.02 -9.51
N LEU A 80 7.87 9.32 -9.48
CA LEU A 80 8.40 10.00 -8.28
C LEU A 80 7.43 9.91 -7.10
N LEU A 81 6.14 10.15 -7.33
CA LEU A 81 5.12 10.03 -6.28
C LEU A 81 4.99 8.58 -5.79
N SER A 82 5.06 7.62 -6.72
CA SER A 82 5.03 6.20 -6.35
C SER A 82 6.17 5.83 -5.42
N PHE A 83 7.38 6.32 -5.66
CA PHE A 83 8.52 6.12 -4.76
C PHE A 83 8.27 6.74 -3.37
N ILE A 84 7.75 7.98 -3.33
CA ILE A 84 7.42 8.65 -2.07
C ILE A 84 6.37 7.84 -1.31
N TYR A 85 5.24 7.50 -1.93
CA TYR A 85 4.16 6.78 -1.28
C TYR A 85 4.56 5.35 -0.88
N TRP A 86 5.40 4.69 -1.68
CA TRP A 86 5.90 3.35 -1.38
C TRP A 86 6.81 3.32 -0.15
N ALA A 87 7.60 4.38 0.05
CA ALA A 87 8.38 4.56 1.28
C ALA A 87 7.49 4.60 2.53
N PHE A 88 6.26 5.11 2.41
CA PHE A 88 5.27 5.15 3.49
C PHE A 88 4.26 3.99 3.48
N GLY A 89 4.43 3.00 2.60
CA GLY A 89 3.59 1.79 2.53
C GLY A 89 3.54 0.99 3.84
N PHE A 90 4.48 1.22 4.72
CA PHE A 90 4.51 0.69 6.07
C PHE A 90 3.30 1.10 6.92
N LEU A 91 2.72 2.27 6.68
CA LEU A 91 1.49 2.71 7.37
C LEU A 91 0.35 1.71 7.15
N ARG A 92 0.25 1.15 5.95
CA ARG A 92 -0.72 0.09 5.63
C ARG A 92 -0.32 -1.24 6.30
N MET A 93 0.89 -1.75 6.05
CA MET A 93 1.35 -3.05 6.54
C MET A 93 1.40 -3.13 8.07
N GLY A 94 2.02 -2.13 8.73
CA GLY A 94 2.09 -2.10 10.18
C GLY A 94 0.71 -2.03 10.85
N THR A 95 -0.23 -1.31 10.23
CA THR A 95 -1.60 -1.22 10.73
C THR A 95 -2.36 -2.55 10.54
N VAL A 96 -2.19 -3.28 9.42
CA VAL A 96 -2.81 -4.61 9.21
C VAL A 96 -2.46 -5.56 10.35
N GLY A 97 -1.18 -5.77 10.60
CA GLY A 97 -0.72 -6.76 11.58
C GLY A 97 -1.17 -6.45 13.01
N LEU A 98 -1.05 -5.18 13.44
CA LEU A 98 -1.45 -4.78 14.80
C LEU A 98 -2.98 -4.80 14.97
N THR A 99 -3.73 -4.36 13.96
CA THR A 99 -5.20 -4.38 13.99
C THR A 99 -5.73 -5.81 14.00
N ALA A 100 -5.11 -6.73 13.23
CA ALA A 100 -5.49 -8.14 13.22
C ALA A 100 -5.30 -8.78 14.60
N GLN A 101 -4.20 -8.46 15.29
CA GLN A 101 -3.98 -8.93 16.66
C GLN A 101 -5.02 -8.38 17.65
N ALA A 102 -5.30 -7.07 17.58
CA ALA A 102 -6.32 -6.44 18.43
C ALA A 102 -7.72 -7.01 18.15
N HIS A 103 -8.03 -7.29 16.87
CA HIS A 103 -9.27 -7.92 16.45
C HIS A 103 -9.39 -9.35 17.01
N GLY A 104 -8.34 -10.15 16.91
CA GLY A 104 -8.29 -11.50 17.48
C GLY A 104 -8.40 -11.50 19.00
N ALA A 105 -7.86 -10.51 19.68
CA ALA A 105 -7.96 -10.31 21.12
C ALA A 105 -9.32 -9.71 21.56
N GLN A 106 -10.21 -9.33 20.63
CA GLN A 106 -11.50 -8.66 20.89
C GLN A 106 -11.34 -7.31 21.65
N ASP A 107 -10.19 -6.65 21.50
CA ASP A 107 -9.88 -5.39 22.17
C ASP A 107 -10.36 -4.20 21.34
N ALA A 108 -11.59 -3.76 21.58
CA ALA A 108 -12.21 -2.66 20.85
C ALA A 108 -11.48 -1.32 21.07
N GLN A 109 -10.96 -1.06 22.29
CA GLN A 109 -10.24 0.17 22.58
C GLN A 109 -8.93 0.24 21.80
N ARG A 110 -8.18 -0.85 21.73
CA ARG A 110 -6.96 -0.95 20.96
C ARG A 110 -7.22 -0.85 19.46
N LEU A 111 -8.33 -1.40 18.95
CA LEU A 111 -8.75 -1.24 17.56
C LEU A 111 -8.97 0.24 17.20
N MET A 112 -9.61 1.01 18.06
CA MET A 112 -9.82 2.44 17.83
C MET A 112 -8.50 3.22 17.89
N GLN A 113 -7.61 2.90 18.84
CA GLN A 113 -6.28 3.53 18.93
C GLN A 113 -5.42 3.25 17.68
N LEU A 114 -5.48 2.01 17.13
CA LEU A 114 -4.76 1.60 15.92
C LEU A 114 -5.31 2.20 14.62
N LEU A 115 -6.46 2.84 14.66
CA LEU A 115 -6.96 3.67 13.58
C LEU A 115 -6.50 5.11 13.75
N PHE A 116 -6.75 5.69 14.93
CA PHE A 116 -6.60 7.12 15.16
C PHE A 116 -5.12 7.55 15.19
N MET A 117 -4.27 6.80 15.90
CA MET A 117 -2.86 7.19 16.06
C MET A 117 -2.04 7.08 14.78
N PRO A 118 -2.09 5.95 14.01
CA PRO A 118 -1.45 5.92 12.70
C PRO A 118 -2.07 6.90 11.71
N GLY A 119 -3.40 7.17 11.82
CA GLY A 119 -4.08 8.19 11.01
C GLY A 119 -3.54 9.59 11.27
N LEU A 120 -3.33 9.96 12.52
CA LEU A 120 -2.70 11.23 12.88
C LEU A 120 -1.25 11.31 12.37
N LEU A 121 -0.49 10.22 12.52
CA LEU A 121 0.88 10.14 11.97
C LEU A 121 0.88 10.30 10.44
N ALA A 122 -0.04 9.65 9.74
CA ALA A 122 -0.20 9.76 8.30
C ALA A 122 -0.53 11.20 7.87
N LEU A 123 -1.42 11.87 8.61
CA LEU A 123 -1.76 13.29 8.39
C LEU A 123 -0.52 14.18 8.56
N VAL A 124 0.22 14.02 9.65
CA VAL A 124 1.43 14.82 9.93
C VAL A 124 2.48 14.62 8.83
N ILE A 125 2.71 13.35 8.41
CA ILE A 125 3.64 13.04 7.32
C ILE A 125 3.15 13.66 6.00
N GLY A 126 1.87 13.51 5.66
CA GLY A 126 1.29 14.08 4.44
C GLY A 126 1.41 15.60 4.38
N LEU A 127 1.10 16.28 5.48
CA LEU A 127 1.29 17.74 5.60
C LEU A 127 2.78 18.12 5.53
N GLY A 128 3.68 17.30 6.09
CA GLY A 128 5.12 17.48 5.97
C GLY A 128 5.61 17.39 4.53
N ILE A 129 5.12 16.41 3.75
CA ILE A 129 5.43 16.29 2.32
C ILE A 129 4.94 17.52 1.56
N MET A 130 3.72 18.00 1.85
CA MET A 130 3.19 19.23 1.26
C MET A 130 4.04 20.48 1.62
N ALA A 131 4.45 20.60 2.87
CA ALA A 131 5.27 21.74 3.31
C ALA A 131 6.66 21.76 2.65
N LEU A 132 7.23 20.57 2.40
CA LEU A 132 8.55 20.42 1.80
C LEU A 132 8.53 20.35 0.25
N GLN A 133 7.37 20.50 -0.38
CA GLN A 133 7.20 20.35 -1.84
C GLN A 133 8.15 21.22 -2.67
N SER A 134 8.38 22.48 -2.25
CA SER A 134 9.24 23.41 -2.94
C SER A 134 10.70 22.96 -3.04
N TRP A 135 11.11 22.03 -2.19
CA TRP A 135 12.44 21.44 -2.17
C TRP A 135 12.46 20.02 -2.74
N LEU A 136 11.46 19.20 -2.38
CA LEU A 136 11.37 17.80 -2.80
C LEU A 136 11.13 17.65 -4.31
N ILE A 137 10.24 18.47 -4.89
CA ILE A 137 9.87 18.36 -6.31
C ILE A 137 11.05 18.69 -7.23
N PRO A 138 11.74 19.85 -7.10
CA PRO A 138 12.88 20.15 -7.96
C PRO A 138 14.02 19.13 -7.81
N LEU A 139 14.30 18.70 -6.58
CA LEU A 139 15.32 17.67 -6.32
C LEU A 139 14.96 16.35 -7.00
N GLY A 140 13.73 15.86 -6.84
CA GLY A 140 13.28 14.62 -7.45
C GLY A 140 13.35 14.65 -8.97
N VAL A 141 12.86 15.73 -9.58
CA VAL A 141 12.88 15.91 -11.04
C VAL A 141 14.31 16.02 -11.58
N SER A 142 15.20 16.73 -10.87
CA SER A 142 16.61 16.84 -11.28
C SER A 142 17.35 15.50 -11.26
N LEU A 143 17.04 14.64 -10.32
CA LEU A 143 17.63 13.30 -10.23
C LEU A 143 17.18 12.36 -11.36
N MET A 144 16.03 12.64 -12.00
CA MET A 144 15.52 11.82 -13.09
C MET A 144 16.16 12.13 -14.45
N GLY A 145 16.86 13.26 -14.58
CA GLY A 145 17.64 13.60 -15.79
C GLY A 145 16.82 13.80 -17.07
N ALA A 146 15.55 14.17 -16.97
CA ALA A 146 14.69 14.41 -18.13
C ALA A 146 15.01 15.73 -18.82
N SER A 147 14.53 15.87 -20.09
CA SER A 147 14.67 17.14 -20.83
C SER A 147 14.03 18.31 -20.10
N THR A 148 14.50 19.53 -20.33
CA THR A 148 14.00 20.74 -19.66
C THR A 148 12.49 20.92 -19.83
N GLN A 149 11.95 20.57 -21.01
CA GLN A 149 10.53 20.69 -21.31
C GLN A 149 9.69 19.67 -20.52
N VAL A 150 10.10 18.41 -20.49
CA VAL A 150 9.42 17.34 -19.71
C VAL A 150 9.53 17.65 -18.21
N SER A 151 10.68 18.14 -17.76
CA SER A 151 10.90 18.51 -16.35
C SER A 151 9.96 19.63 -15.89
N GLY A 152 9.72 20.65 -16.73
CA GLY A 152 8.78 21.73 -16.41
C GLY A 152 7.33 21.23 -16.24
N LEU A 153 6.85 20.43 -17.20
CA LEU A 153 5.52 19.82 -17.15
C LEU A 153 5.37 18.82 -15.98
N ALA A 154 6.42 18.07 -15.68
CA ALA A 154 6.43 17.15 -14.54
C ALA A 154 6.39 17.90 -13.20
N GLN A 155 7.07 19.06 -13.08
CA GLN A 155 6.98 19.90 -11.89
C GLN A 155 5.56 20.45 -11.70
N GLU A 156 4.91 20.92 -12.77
CA GLU A 156 3.51 21.36 -12.73
C GLU A 156 2.59 20.23 -12.24
N TYR A 157 2.70 19.05 -12.85
CA TYR A 157 1.95 17.86 -12.44
C TYR A 157 2.17 17.53 -10.95
N LEU A 158 3.42 17.49 -10.51
CA LEU A 158 3.80 17.15 -9.14
C LEU A 158 3.32 18.18 -8.13
N THR A 159 3.35 19.47 -8.48
CA THR A 159 2.88 20.56 -7.60
C THR A 159 1.39 20.42 -7.29
N ILE A 160 0.59 19.93 -8.25
CA ILE A 160 -0.83 19.62 -8.02
C ILE A 160 -0.98 18.32 -7.23
N ARG A 161 -0.29 17.27 -7.66
CA ARG A 161 -0.44 15.91 -7.10
C ARG A 161 0.05 15.77 -5.65
N VAL A 162 1.01 16.60 -5.21
CA VAL A 162 1.53 16.54 -3.83
C VAL A 162 0.45 16.83 -2.80
N TYR A 163 -0.58 17.59 -3.16
CA TYR A 163 -1.73 17.85 -2.28
C TYR A 163 -2.56 16.58 -1.97
N SER A 164 -2.40 15.50 -2.73
CA SER A 164 -3.04 14.23 -2.41
C SER A 164 -2.32 13.45 -1.30
N ALA A 165 -1.10 13.84 -0.89
CA ALA A 165 -0.31 13.08 0.08
C ALA A 165 -1.06 12.78 1.41
N PRO A 166 -1.74 13.72 2.07
CA PRO A 166 -2.52 13.43 3.27
C PRO A 166 -3.64 12.42 2.99
N ALA A 167 -4.34 12.57 1.85
CA ALA A 167 -5.45 11.70 1.48
C ALA A 167 -4.98 10.26 1.26
N VAL A 168 -3.91 10.07 0.49
CA VAL A 168 -3.33 8.75 0.19
C VAL A 168 -2.82 8.07 1.46
N LEU A 169 -2.07 8.78 2.30
CA LEU A 169 -1.47 8.18 3.50
C LEU A 169 -2.52 7.82 4.56
N ILE A 170 -3.56 8.63 4.75
CA ILE A 170 -4.68 8.29 5.63
C ILE A 170 -5.45 7.09 5.07
N THR A 171 -5.65 7.04 3.75
CA THR A 171 -6.29 5.90 3.08
C THR A 171 -5.50 4.60 3.29
N TYR A 172 -4.16 4.65 3.30
CA TYR A 172 -3.34 3.48 3.64
C TYR A 172 -3.62 2.95 5.06
N VAL A 173 -3.78 3.85 6.04
CA VAL A 173 -4.15 3.46 7.41
C VAL A 173 -5.55 2.86 7.46
N CYS A 174 -6.54 3.48 6.80
CA CYS A 174 -7.90 2.96 6.71
C CYS A 174 -7.94 1.56 6.06
N LEU A 175 -7.22 1.37 4.94
CA LEU A 175 -7.08 0.08 4.28
C LEU A 175 -6.45 -0.95 5.22
N GLY A 176 -5.35 -0.61 5.87
CA GLY A 176 -4.68 -1.48 6.83
C GLY A 176 -5.59 -1.89 7.98
N TRP A 177 -6.40 -0.95 8.49
CA TRP A 177 -7.34 -1.20 9.57
C TRP A 177 -8.50 -2.12 9.14
N LEU A 178 -9.09 -1.86 7.98
CA LEU A 178 -10.17 -2.71 7.43
C LEU A 178 -9.68 -4.14 7.17
N LEU A 179 -8.50 -4.29 6.56
CA LEU A 179 -7.87 -5.58 6.31
C LEU A 179 -7.56 -6.34 7.59
N GLY A 180 -6.99 -5.66 8.61
CA GLY A 180 -6.70 -6.26 9.91
C GLY A 180 -7.94 -6.75 10.63
N ARG A 181 -9.11 -6.21 10.32
CA ARG A 181 -10.41 -6.70 10.79
C ARG A 181 -11.01 -7.83 9.94
N GLN A 182 -10.26 -8.39 9.01
CA GLN A 182 -10.71 -9.45 8.10
C GLN A 182 -11.81 -9.00 7.12
N ASP A 183 -11.94 -7.69 6.89
CA ASP A 183 -12.85 -7.16 5.88
C ASP A 183 -12.06 -6.95 4.58
N SER A 184 -12.21 -7.86 3.62
CA SER A 184 -11.60 -7.76 2.28
C SER A 184 -12.52 -7.09 1.26
N ARG A 185 -13.81 -6.96 1.56
CA ARG A 185 -14.78 -6.36 0.64
C ARG A 185 -14.69 -4.85 0.62
N SER A 186 -14.56 -4.22 1.79
CA SER A 186 -14.44 -2.77 1.88
C SER A 186 -13.19 -2.23 1.16
N PRO A 187 -11.99 -2.81 1.30
CA PRO A 187 -10.83 -2.46 0.48
C PRO A 187 -11.04 -2.64 -1.02
N LEU A 188 -11.70 -3.71 -1.48
CA LEU A 188 -12.01 -3.90 -2.89
C LEU A 188 -12.92 -2.78 -3.42
N ILE A 189 -14.03 -2.49 -2.71
CA ILE A 189 -14.95 -1.42 -3.08
C ILE A 189 -14.22 -0.08 -3.13
N LEU A 190 -13.39 0.20 -2.11
CA LEU A 190 -12.62 1.43 -2.03
C LEU A 190 -11.71 1.61 -3.24
N LEU A 191 -10.88 0.61 -3.55
CA LEU A 191 -9.90 0.71 -4.64
C LEU A 191 -10.59 0.76 -6.01
N VAL A 192 -11.64 -0.04 -6.23
CA VAL A 192 -12.39 -0.02 -7.50
C VAL A 192 -13.06 1.34 -7.70
N LEU A 193 -13.75 1.87 -6.69
CA LEU A 193 -14.42 3.17 -6.81
C LEU A 193 -13.43 4.32 -6.96
N THR A 194 -12.28 4.29 -6.25
CA THR A 194 -11.23 5.29 -6.44
C THR A 194 -10.68 5.26 -7.86
N ASN A 195 -10.40 4.07 -8.41
CA ASN A 195 -9.91 3.92 -9.77
C ASN A 195 -10.95 4.37 -10.82
N VAL A 196 -12.22 4.01 -10.65
CA VAL A 196 -13.31 4.45 -11.53
C VAL A 196 -13.46 5.98 -11.45
N SER A 197 -13.40 6.56 -10.26
CA SER A 197 -13.45 8.02 -10.08
C SER A 197 -12.26 8.70 -10.76
N ASN A 198 -11.06 8.11 -10.66
CA ASN A 198 -9.86 8.62 -11.32
C ASN A 198 -10.03 8.65 -12.85
N ILE A 199 -10.47 7.54 -13.45
CA ILE A 199 -10.75 7.45 -14.89
C ILE A 199 -11.80 8.50 -15.29
N GLY A 200 -12.88 8.61 -14.52
CA GLY A 200 -13.96 9.57 -14.80
C GLY A 200 -13.47 11.03 -14.75
N PHE A 201 -12.71 11.40 -13.73
CA PHE A 201 -12.17 12.75 -13.63
C PHE A 201 -11.08 13.02 -14.67
N ASN A 202 -10.22 12.05 -14.98
CA ASN A 202 -9.21 12.21 -16.02
C ASN A 202 -9.85 12.44 -17.38
N LEU A 203 -10.89 11.68 -17.74
CA LEU A 203 -11.66 11.90 -18.96
C LEU A 203 -12.34 13.28 -18.96
N LEU A 204 -12.95 13.68 -17.84
CA LEU A 204 -13.60 14.98 -17.73
C LEU A 204 -12.61 16.14 -17.92
N PHE A 205 -11.46 16.10 -17.26
CA PHE A 205 -10.48 17.20 -17.32
C PHE A 205 -9.68 17.19 -18.62
N VAL A 206 -9.25 16.03 -19.11
CA VAL A 206 -8.42 15.95 -20.30
C VAL A 206 -9.26 16.07 -21.57
N VAL A 207 -10.38 15.33 -21.67
CA VAL A 207 -11.21 15.33 -22.89
C VAL A 207 -12.30 16.40 -22.83
N GLY A 208 -12.92 16.63 -21.65
CA GLY A 208 -14.02 17.57 -21.51
C GLY A 208 -13.58 19.04 -21.41
N PHE A 209 -12.45 19.31 -20.75
CA PHE A 209 -11.92 20.66 -20.54
C PHE A 209 -10.63 20.94 -21.31
N ASP A 210 -10.19 20.06 -22.19
CA ASP A 210 -8.96 20.17 -22.99
C ASP A 210 -7.69 20.46 -22.15
N MET A 211 -7.68 19.96 -20.90
CA MET A 211 -6.52 20.10 -20.04
C MET A 211 -5.49 19.01 -20.38
N THR A 212 -4.21 19.39 -20.30
CA THR A 212 -3.08 18.48 -20.58
C THR A 212 -2.67 17.66 -19.34
N SER A 213 -1.37 17.57 -19.05
CA SER A 213 -0.83 16.90 -17.85
C SER A 213 -1.43 17.42 -16.53
N ALA A 214 -1.77 18.70 -16.44
CA ALA A 214 -2.45 19.28 -15.29
C ALA A 214 -3.85 18.69 -15.08
N GLY A 215 -4.58 18.34 -16.16
CA GLY A 215 -5.89 17.69 -16.08
C GLY A 215 -5.83 16.33 -15.39
N VAL A 216 -4.85 15.49 -15.75
CA VAL A 216 -4.61 14.21 -15.09
C VAL A 216 -4.21 14.41 -13.63
N ALA A 217 -3.42 15.45 -13.32
CA ALA A 217 -3.05 15.76 -11.94
C ALA A 217 -4.27 16.11 -11.07
N TRP A 218 -5.15 16.98 -11.55
CA TRP A 218 -6.39 17.35 -10.86
C TRP A 218 -7.36 16.18 -10.76
N GLY A 219 -7.53 15.40 -11.83
CA GLY A 219 -8.39 14.22 -11.83
C GLY A 219 -7.97 13.20 -10.79
N SER A 220 -6.69 12.90 -10.74
CA SER A 220 -6.14 11.97 -9.76
C SER A 220 -6.20 12.53 -8.32
N LEU A 221 -5.97 13.82 -8.13
CA LEU A 221 -6.10 14.49 -6.83
C LEU A 221 -7.52 14.35 -6.28
N LEU A 222 -8.52 14.67 -7.09
CA LEU A 222 -9.93 14.56 -6.69
C LEU A 222 -10.33 13.10 -6.41
N ALA A 223 -9.86 12.16 -7.22
CA ALA A 223 -10.09 10.73 -7.00
C ALA A 223 -9.53 10.25 -5.66
N ASP A 224 -8.32 10.68 -5.28
CA ASP A 224 -7.71 10.34 -4.00
C ASP A 224 -8.53 10.88 -2.81
N TYR A 225 -9.08 12.10 -2.91
CA TYR A 225 -9.97 12.65 -1.87
C TYR A 225 -11.34 11.96 -1.85
N CYS A 226 -11.91 11.61 -2.99
CA CYS A 226 -13.11 10.76 -3.05
C CYS A 226 -12.86 9.41 -2.39
N GLY A 227 -11.70 8.80 -2.66
CA GLY A 227 -11.24 7.57 -2.01
C GLY A 227 -11.12 7.74 -0.50
N LEU A 228 -10.53 8.84 -0.02
CA LEU A 228 -10.44 9.13 1.41
C LEU A 228 -11.81 9.26 2.06
N LEU A 229 -12.73 10.02 1.46
CA LEU A 229 -14.09 10.18 1.99
C LEU A 229 -14.81 8.83 2.09
N LEU A 230 -14.68 8.00 1.06
CA LEU A 230 -15.24 6.65 1.06
C LEU A 230 -14.57 5.77 2.13
N ALA A 231 -13.25 5.83 2.28
CA ALA A 231 -12.52 5.09 3.31
C ALA A 231 -13.00 5.47 4.72
N LEU A 232 -13.15 6.76 4.98
CA LEU A 232 -13.66 7.27 6.25
C LEU A 232 -15.11 6.84 6.49
N ALA A 233 -15.97 6.85 5.47
CA ALA A 233 -17.35 6.38 5.56
C ALA A 233 -17.43 4.88 5.88
N LEU A 234 -16.62 4.05 5.22
CA LEU A 234 -16.54 2.62 5.49
C LEU A 234 -16.04 2.35 6.91
N VAL A 235 -15.00 3.04 7.35
CA VAL A 235 -14.48 2.96 8.71
C VAL A 235 -15.53 3.39 9.73
N TRP A 236 -16.19 4.53 9.49
CA TRP A 236 -17.28 5.03 10.34
C TRP A 236 -18.40 4.01 10.52
N ARG A 237 -18.83 3.37 9.43
CA ARG A 237 -19.83 2.29 9.47
C ARG A 237 -19.42 1.13 10.40
N HIS A 238 -18.13 0.82 10.47
CA HIS A 238 -17.61 -0.19 11.39
C HIS A 238 -17.50 0.32 12.82
N LEU A 239 -17.09 1.58 13.02
CA LEU A 239 -16.98 2.21 14.34
C LEU A 239 -18.35 2.37 15.02
N ALA A 240 -19.38 2.71 14.26
CA ALA A 240 -20.75 2.86 14.76
C ALA A 240 -21.31 1.59 15.43
N ARG A 241 -20.69 0.43 15.18
CA ARG A 241 -21.05 -0.84 15.83
C ARG A 241 -20.38 -1.07 17.17
N PHE A 242 -19.41 -0.22 17.55
CA PHE A 242 -18.77 -0.30 18.87
C PHE A 242 -19.57 0.55 19.86
N ASN A 243 -20.28 -0.12 20.79
CA ASN A 243 -21.04 0.54 21.89
C ASN A 243 -20.14 1.01 23.05
N GLN A 244 -18.89 1.38 22.79
CA GLN A 244 -17.96 1.82 23.83
C GLN A 244 -17.55 3.27 23.59
N PRO A 245 -17.44 4.09 24.66
CA PRO A 245 -16.95 5.45 24.54
C PRO A 245 -15.47 5.44 24.10
N PHE A 246 -15.16 6.31 23.15
CA PHE A 246 -13.82 6.47 22.62
C PHE A 246 -12.97 7.31 23.57
N PHE A 247 -11.97 6.69 24.20
CA PHE A 247 -10.97 7.41 24.98
C PHE A 247 -9.61 7.35 24.31
N ILE A 248 -9.10 8.49 23.87
CA ILE A 248 -7.74 8.58 23.34
C ILE A 248 -6.78 8.58 24.52
N GLN A 249 -6.07 7.47 24.72
CA GLN A 249 -4.97 7.39 25.68
C GLN A 249 -3.69 7.93 25.04
N TRP A 250 -3.44 9.23 25.19
CA TRP A 250 -2.22 9.87 24.69
C TRP A 250 -0.92 9.23 25.20
N ALA A 251 -0.95 8.65 26.39
CA ALA A 251 0.17 7.89 26.95
C ALA A 251 0.56 6.67 26.09
N ALA A 252 -0.40 6.07 25.38
CA ALA A 252 -0.15 4.95 24.47
C ALA A 252 0.42 5.40 23.11
N PHE A 253 0.41 6.70 22.79
CA PHE A 253 0.90 7.21 21.50
C PHE A 253 2.40 6.94 21.32
N SER A 254 3.24 7.31 22.27
CA SER A 254 4.69 7.15 22.18
C SER A 254 5.14 5.69 22.03
N PRO A 255 4.67 4.73 22.85
CA PRO A 255 5.05 3.34 22.67
C PRO A 255 4.52 2.73 21.36
N LEU A 256 3.29 3.08 20.93
CA LEU A 256 2.73 2.62 19.68
C LEU A 256 3.47 3.21 18.48
N ALA A 257 3.76 4.51 18.49
CA ALA A 257 4.56 5.16 17.46
C ALA A 257 5.97 4.54 17.34
N LYS A 258 6.64 4.29 18.47
CA LYS A 258 7.95 3.60 18.48
C LYS A 258 7.85 2.19 17.92
N GLN A 259 6.79 1.44 18.25
CA GLN A 259 6.57 0.10 17.71
C GLN A 259 6.35 0.14 16.20
N LEU A 260 5.51 1.07 15.72
CA LEU A 260 5.28 1.30 14.29
C LEU A 260 6.58 1.67 13.58
N VAL A 261 7.30 2.68 14.04
CA VAL A 261 8.57 3.13 13.44
C VAL A 261 9.59 2.00 13.41
N ARG A 262 9.73 1.22 14.47
CA ARG A 262 10.66 0.08 14.53
C ARG A 262 10.31 -1.03 13.54
N LEU A 263 9.03 -1.41 13.45
CA LEU A 263 8.56 -2.39 12.47
C LEU A 263 8.79 -1.87 11.04
N ASN A 264 8.55 -0.60 10.85
CA ASN A 264 8.62 0.08 9.57
C ASN A 264 10.04 0.28 9.07
N SER A 265 11.02 0.51 9.94
CA SER A 265 12.41 0.64 9.53
C SER A 265 12.90 -0.61 8.80
N TYR A 266 12.56 -1.81 9.28
CA TYR A 266 12.92 -3.06 8.58
C TYR A 266 12.24 -3.21 7.22
N LEU A 267 10.95 -2.84 7.13
CA LEU A 267 10.20 -2.86 5.86
C LEU A 267 10.76 -1.83 4.88
N PHE A 268 11.14 -0.66 5.36
CA PHE A 268 11.76 0.39 4.58
C PHE A 268 13.12 -0.06 4.01
N PHE A 269 14.01 -0.62 4.84
CA PHE A 269 15.27 -1.17 4.35
C PHE A 269 15.08 -2.28 3.33
N ARG A 270 14.10 -3.17 3.53
CA ARG A 270 13.75 -4.20 2.54
C ARG A 270 13.33 -3.57 1.21
N ALA A 271 12.48 -2.54 1.27
CA ALA A 271 12.01 -1.85 0.08
C ALA A 271 13.15 -1.16 -0.66
N LEU A 272 14.07 -0.50 0.05
CA LEU A 272 15.27 0.09 -0.54
C LEU A 272 16.16 -0.95 -1.21
N MET A 273 16.37 -2.11 -0.60
CA MET A 273 17.17 -3.19 -1.19
C MET A 273 16.53 -3.76 -2.47
N LEU A 274 15.19 -3.89 -2.50
CA LEU A 274 14.47 -4.29 -3.70
C LEU A 274 14.59 -3.25 -4.82
N LEU A 275 14.40 -1.97 -4.50
CA LEU A 275 14.59 -0.88 -5.46
C LEU A 275 16.00 -0.86 -6.04
N PHE A 276 17.00 -1.01 -5.17
CA PHE A 276 18.39 -1.11 -5.60
C PHE A 276 18.61 -2.31 -6.54
N ALA A 277 18.05 -3.48 -6.21
CA ALA A 277 18.18 -4.67 -7.05
C ALA A 277 17.55 -4.45 -8.44
N PHE A 278 16.33 -3.87 -8.51
CA PHE A 278 15.69 -3.57 -9.79
C PHE A 278 16.47 -2.51 -10.59
N ALA A 279 16.93 -1.45 -9.95
CA ALA A 279 17.74 -0.43 -10.58
C ALA A 279 19.07 -0.99 -11.09
N PHE A 280 19.70 -1.88 -10.32
CA PHE A 280 20.93 -2.54 -10.71
C PHE A 280 20.73 -3.45 -11.94
N ILE A 281 19.68 -4.30 -11.93
CA ILE A 281 19.35 -5.16 -13.08
C ILE A 281 19.11 -4.29 -14.33
N THR A 282 18.33 -3.23 -14.23
CA THR A 282 18.05 -2.32 -15.35
C THR A 282 19.32 -1.65 -15.86
N SER A 283 20.18 -1.16 -14.94
CA SER A 283 21.46 -0.52 -15.30
C SER A 283 22.42 -1.49 -16.00
N GLN A 284 22.51 -2.72 -15.52
CA GLN A 284 23.36 -3.75 -16.18
C GLN A 284 22.79 -4.15 -17.54
N SER A 285 21.47 -4.28 -17.65
CA SER A 285 20.81 -4.57 -18.93
C SER A 285 21.09 -3.49 -19.98
N ALA A 286 21.07 -2.22 -19.58
CA ALA A 286 21.39 -1.10 -20.46
C ALA A 286 22.83 -1.13 -20.97
N ARG A 287 23.77 -1.66 -20.16
CA ARG A 287 25.19 -1.84 -20.58
C ARG A 287 25.39 -3.01 -21.54
N MET A 288 24.46 -3.97 -21.56
CA MET A 288 24.54 -5.17 -22.42
C MET A 288 23.93 -4.96 -23.80
N GLY A 289 23.29 -3.80 -24.03
CA GLY A 289 22.67 -3.41 -25.30
C GLY A 289 21.15 -3.26 -25.23
N ASP A 290 20.59 -2.59 -26.21
CA ASP A 290 19.17 -2.20 -26.25
C ASP A 290 18.21 -3.39 -26.28
N ASP A 291 18.57 -4.48 -27.00
CA ASP A 291 17.76 -5.70 -27.09
C ASP A 291 17.65 -6.40 -25.74
N VAL A 292 18.76 -6.46 -24.97
CA VAL A 292 18.79 -7.06 -23.63
C VAL A 292 18.00 -6.19 -22.66
N LEU A 293 18.12 -4.87 -22.75
CA LEU A 293 17.35 -3.94 -21.95
C LEU A 293 15.84 -4.10 -22.20
N ALA A 294 15.42 -4.17 -23.48
CA ALA A 294 14.02 -4.35 -23.84
C ALA A 294 13.47 -5.68 -23.31
N ALA A 295 14.20 -6.78 -23.50
CA ALA A 295 13.80 -8.10 -23.02
C ALA A 295 13.65 -8.14 -21.48
N ASN A 296 14.65 -7.61 -20.75
CA ASN A 296 14.60 -7.56 -19.29
C ASN A 296 13.51 -6.63 -18.76
N THR A 297 13.23 -5.53 -19.45
CA THR A 297 12.12 -4.64 -19.09
C THR A 297 10.77 -5.36 -19.17
N LEU A 298 10.54 -6.13 -20.24
CA LEU A 298 9.34 -6.96 -20.37
C LEU A 298 9.25 -8.02 -19.27
N LEU A 299 10.35 -8.72 -18.99
CA LEU A 299 10.38 -9.72 -17.90
C LEU A 299 10.08 -9.09 -16.55
N LEU A 300 10.66 -7.93 -16.24
CA LEU A 300 10.38 -7.20 -15.00
C LEU A 300 8.91 -6.75 -14.90
N GLN A 301 8.27 -6.44 -16.03
CA GLN A 301 6.85 -6.10 -16.06
C GLN A 301 5.97 -7.31 -15.68
N TYR A 302 6.27 -8.51 -16.19
CA TYR A 302 5.59 -9.74 -15.78
C TYR A 302 5.82 -10.07 -14.31
N VAL A 303 7.06 -9.93 -13.82
CA VAL A 303 7.40 -10.13 -12.40
C VAL A 303 6.59 -9.17 -11.52
N THR A 304 6.47 -7.91 -11.93
CA THR A 304 5.71 -6.89 -11.21
C THR A 304 4.21 -7.24 -11.16
N LEU A 305 3.62 -7.67 -12.28
CA LEU A 305 2.22 -8.09 -12.32
C LEU A 305 1.95 -9.27 -11.37
N LEU A 306 2.83 -10.29 -11.39
CA LEU A 306 2.76 -11.43 -10.48
C LEU A 306 2.94 -10.99 -9.02
N ALA A 307 3.83 -10.04 -8.76
CA ALA A 307 4.05 -9.51 -7.41
C ALA A 307 2.78 -8.83 -6.85
N TYR A 308 2.05 -8.06 -7.67
CA TYR A 308 0.76 -7.46 -7.25
C TYR A 308 -0.29 -8.51 -6.88
N ALA A 309 -0.36 -9.63 -7.63
CA ALA A 309 -1.26 -10.73 -7.31
C ALA A 309 -0.86 -11.42 -5.99
N LEU A 310 0.45 -11.70 -5.82
CA LEU A 310 0.99 -12.32 -4.61
C LEU A 310 0.85 -11.42 -3.38
N ASP A 311 0.96 -10.10 -3.53
CA ASP A 311 0.75 -9.16 -2.43
C ASP A 311 -0.68 -9.22 -1.89
N GLY A 312 -1.69 -9.41 -2.76
CA GLY A 312 -3.07 -9.63 -2.31
C GLY A 312 -3.22 -10.85 -1.41
N PHE A 313 -2.55 -11.95 -1.77
CA PHE A 313 -2.51 -13.15 -0.94
C PHE A 313 -1.71 -12.94 0.36
N ALA A 314 -0.59 -12.25 0.28
CA ALA A 314 0.24 -11.92 1.44
C ALA A 314 -0.52 -11.10 2.50
N PHE A 315 -1.31 -10.11 2.09
CA PHE A 315 -2.15 -9.33 3.01
C PHE A 315 -3.24 -10.18 3.68
N ALA A 316 -3.84 -11.13 2.93
CA ALA A 316 -4.83 -12.04 3.50
C ALA A 316 -4.22 -12.94 4.58
N ILE A 317 -3.02 -13.48 4.33
CA ILE A 317 -2.28 -14.30 5.31
C ILE A 317 -1.89 -13.47 6.52
N GLU A 318 -1.38 -12.26 6.31
CA GLU A 318 -1.00 -11.35 7.39
C GLU A 318 -2.18 -11.07 8.32
N ALA A 319 -3.35 -10.75 7.78
CA ALA A 319 -4.55 -10.52 8.55
C ALA A 319 -5.01 -11.79 9.31
N ALA A 320 -5.01 -12.95 8.65
CA ALA A 320 -5.46 -14.21 9.25
C ALA A 320 -4.51 -14.70 10.36
N CYS A 321 -3.19 -14.64 10.12
CA CYS A 321 -2.18 -15.00 11.11
C CYS A 321 -2.19 -14.04 12.30
N GLY A 322 -2.34 -12.72 12.05
CA GLY A 322 -2.45 -11.72 13.10
C GLY A 322 -3.65 -11.97 14.01
N GLU A 323 -4.82 -12.26 13.45
CA GLU A 323 -6.01 -12.62 14.21
C GLU A 323 -5.79 -13.89 15.06
N ALA A 324 -5.23 -14.95 14.48
CA ALA A 324 -4.96 -16.21 15.20
C ALA A 324 -3.99 -15.99 16.39
N LEU A 325 -3.00 -15.11 16.19
CA LEU A 325 -2.04 -14.72 17.23
C LEU A 325 -2.72 -13.93 18.35
N GLY A 326 -3.53 -12.93 18.02
CA GLY A 326 -4.30 -12.14 18.98
C GLY A 326 -5.30 -12.98 19.79
N ALA A 327 -5.96 -13.92 19.12
CA ALA A 327 -6.88 -14.88 19.74
C ALA A 327 -6.15 -15.99 20.54
N LYS A 328 -4.81 -16.00 20.57
CA LYS A 328 -3.95 -17.03 21.22
C LYS A 328 -4.20 -18.45 20.68
N LYS A 329 -4.70 -18.59 19.46
CA LYS A 329 -4.99 -19.89 18.80
C LYS A 329 -3.74 -20.40 18.08
N ARG A 330 -2.81 -21.02 18.83
CA ARG A 330 -1.52 -21.50 18.32
C ARG A 330 -1.65 -22.46 17.13
N GLN A 331 -2.50 -23.45 17.23
CA GLN A 331 -2.68 -24.45 16.18
C GLN A 331 -3.11 -23.80 14.86
N ARG A 332 -4.12 -22.92 14.90
CA ARG A 332 -4.60 -22.18 13.73
C ARG A 332 -3.50 -21.30 13.12
N PHE A 333 -2.70 -20.65 13.95
CA PHE A 333 -1.57 -19.83 13.47
C PHE A 333 -0.57 -20.67 12.66
N TYR A 334 -0.15 -21.83 13.19
CA TYR A 334 0.78 -22.71 12.48
C TYR A 334 0.17 -23.30 11.22
N GLN A 335 -1.09 -23.72 11.25
CA GLN A 335 -1.80 -24.23 10.06
C GLN A 335 -1.87 -23.20 8.95
N LEU A 336 -2.13 -21.93 9.29
CA LEU A 336 -2.14 -20.82 8.32
C LEU A 336 -0.74 -20.54 7.75
N CYS A 337 0.29 -20.55 8.60
CA CYS A 337 1.67 -20.35 8.15
C CYS A 337 2.16 -21.48 7.23
N PHE A 338 1.85 -22.74 7.55
CA PHE A 338 2.17 -23.90 6.71
C PHE A 338 1.38 -23.90 5.41
N GLY A 339 0.06 -23.65 5.48
CA GLY A 339 -0.80 -23.60 4.30
C GLY A 339 -0.46 -22.46 3.34
N ALA A 340 0.22 -21.42 3.81
CA ALA A 340 0.70 -20.31 2.99
C ALA A 340 2.06 -20.59 2.33
N GLY A 341 2.82 -21.57 2.81
CA GLY A 341 4.12 -21.97 2.28
C GLY A 341 4.07 -23.15 1.32
N VAL A 342 2.92 -23.79 1.20
CA VAL A 342 2.61 -24.85 0.25
C VAL A 342 1.80 -24.30 -0.90
#